data_e9c518d2e97dd96bb2d5ebfc91ec0341
#
_entry.id   e9c518d2e97dd96bb2d5ebfc91ec0341
#
_cell.length_a   1.000
_cell.length_b   1.000
_cell.length_c   1.000
_cell.angle_alpha   90.00
_cell.angle_beta   90.00
_cell.angle_gamma   90.00
#
_symmetry.space_group_name_H-M   'P 1'
#
loop_
_entity.id
_entity.type
_entity.pdbx_description
1 polymer ?
#
loop_
_entity_poly.entity_id
_entity_poly.type
_entity_poly.pdbx_seq_one_letter_code
_entity_poly.pdbx_strand_id
1 'polypeptide(L)'
;MSDGKVLQSLHRIEANVLADADLDALYQGSKAEDGVTIFIPNWNHSSYLPRSVRSALDAVEHLREGGFSLEIIVIDDASRDGSQKLLRSIQMLYQEPYLRTLFLKQNLGLPRLRNLALQMSRFRYVCTMDADNELVPDNLSLFLQSIIDTGAAMVHGNLIGKQGKEVVGLWPNRAATMRLTQDNYIDTFALVDARKLLRAGGYNSDPRLFGYEDWEMVLHLIAEGEKIVFVPAVMGYYYRVPGSRLQDTLQKEGQTTGSSSEETKALMQRMFAQTGTREWDPLQVGYIYHPAVGFIDQ
;
A
#
# COMPACT_ATOMS: atom_id res chain seq x y z
N MET A 1 1.25 -11.59 -19.91
CA MET A 1 -0.20 -11.87 -20.01
C MET A 1 -0.88 -10.57 -20.38
N SER A 2 -1.79 -10.55 -21.35
CA SER A 2 -2.42 -9.31 -21.80
C SER A 2 -3.30 -8.74 -20.69
N ASP A 3 -3.29 -7.41 -20.55
CA ASP A 3 -4.06 -6.63 -19.56
C ASP A 3 -5.53 -7.07 -19.40
N GLY A 4 -6.12 -7.57 -20.50
CA GLY A 4 -7.49 -8.07 -20.51
C GLY A 4 -7.74 -9.34 -19.70
N LYS A 5 -6.74 -10.20 -19.46
CA LYS A 5 -6.95 -11.46 -18.68
C LYS A 5 -6.89 -11.23 -17.18
N VAL A 6 -6.08 -10.30 -16.72
CA VAL A 6 -6.00 -9.93 -15.30
C VAL A 6 -7.29 -9.21 -14.91
N LEU A 7 -7.74 -8.24 -15.71
CA LEU A 7 -9.00 -7.54 -15.52
C LEU A 7 -10.20 -8.52 -15.52
N GLN A 8 -10.29 -9.47 -16.47
CA GLN A 8 -11.39 -10.44 -16.51
C GLN A 8 -11.41 -11.41 -15.33
N SER A 9 -10.26 -11.80 -14.78
CA SER A 9 -10.22 -12.69 -13.60
C SER A 9 -10.66 -11.96 -12.34
N LEU A 10 -10.33 -10.69 -12.22
CA LEU A 10 -10.73 -9.83 -11.11
C LEU A 10 -12.24 -9.52 -11.17
N HIS A 11 -12.79 -9.16 -12.32
CA HIS A 11 -14.24 -8.98 -12.55
C HIS A 11 -15.09 -10.17 -12.06
N ARG A 12 -14.64 -11.41 -12.30
CA ARG A 12 -15.38 -12.62 -11.86
C ARG A 12 -15.43 -12.80 -10.35
N ILE A 13 -14.40 -12.36 -9.63
CA ILE A 13 -14.33 -12.45 -8.17
C ILE A 13 -15.20 -11.37 -7.53
N GLU A 14 -15.22 -10.19 -8.09
CA GLU A 14 -15.87 -9.00 -7.57
C GLU A 14 -17.38 -9.03 -7.70
N ALA A 15 -17.91 -9.47 -8.84
CA ALA A 15 -19.35 -9.56 -9.09
C ALA A 15 -20.11 -10.38 -8.05
N ASN A 16 -19.46 -11.38 -7.41
CA ASN A 16 -20.07 -12.20 -6.37
C ASN A 16 -19.93 -11.64 -4.96
N VAL A 17 -19.14 -10.58 -4.76
CA VAL A 17 -18.72 -10.08 -3.45
C VAL A 17 -19.30 -8.73 -3.13
N LEU A 18 -19.49 -7.89 -4.15
CA LEU A 18 -20.05 -6.55 -4.01
C LEU A 18 -21.58 -6.61 -4.10
N ALA A 19 -22.23 -6.38 -2.96
CA ALA A 19 -23.67 -6.60 -2.86
C ALA A 19 -24.53 -5.50 -3.47
N ASP A 20 -24.07 -4.26 -3.43
CA ASP A 20 -24.86 -3.05 -3.74
C ASP A 20 -24.02 -1.99 -4.49
N ALA A 21 -22.83 -2.33 -4.96
CA ALA A 21 -22.02 -1.41 -5.74
C ALA A 21 -22.28 -1.64 -7.23
N ASP A 22 -22.59 -0.59 -7.94
CA ASP A 22 -22.54 -0.56 -9.40
C ASP A 22 -21.07 -0.68 -9.82
N LEU A 23 -20.65 -1.88 -10.20
CA LEU A 23 -19.26 -2.18 -10.58
C LEU A 23 -18.79 -1.32 -11.74
N ASP A 24 -19.69 -0.99 -12.68
CA ASP A 24 -19.35 -0.14 -13.83
C ASP A 24 -19.04 1.31 -13.38
N ALA A 25 -19.68 1.77 -12.28
CA ALA A 25 -19.37 3.08 -11.68
C ALA A 25 -18.05 3.10 -10.91
N LEU A 26 -17.49 1.94 -10.55
CA LEU A 26 -16.19 1.82 -9.87
C LEU A 26 -15.01 1.85 -10.85
N TYR A 27 -15.22 1.41 -12.09
CA TYR A 27 -14.20 1.36 -13.15
C TYR A 27 -14.24 2.65 -13.98
N GLN A 28 -13.65 3.69 -13.44
CA GLN A 28 -13.50 4.91 -14.20
C GLN A 28 -12.33 4.79 -15.19
N GLY A 29 -12.51 5.29 -16.41
CA GLY A 29 -11.54 5.32 -17.50
C GLY A 29 -10.11 5.76 -17.11
N SER A 30 -9.47 6.69 -17.82
CA SER A 30 -8.11 7.15 -17.49
C SER A 30 -8.03 7.77 -16.09
N LYS A 31 -7.09 7.26 -15.25
CA LYS A 31 -6.83 7.83 -13.93
C LYS A 31 -6.21 9.22 -14.06
N ALA A 32 -6.69 10.18 -13.27
CA ALA A 32 -6.12 11.52 -13.19
C ALA A 32 -4.70 11.50 -12.57
N GLU A 33 -3.84 12.43 -12.98
CA GLU A 33 -2.43 12.49 -12.55
C GLU A 33 -2.17 13.60 -11.51
N ASP A 34 -3.16 14.46 -11.28
CA ASP A 34 -3.11 15.64 -10.44
C ASP A 34 -3.52 15.38 -8.98
N GLY A 35 -3.35 14.15 -8.51
CA GLY A 35 -3.74 13.80 -7.15
C GLY A 35 -3.35 12.40 -6.72
N VAL A 36 -3.80 12.05 -5.51
CA VAL A 36 -3.52 10.78 -4.85
C VAL A 36 -4.78 10.17 -4.25
N THR A 37 -4.90 8.86 -4.33
CA THR A 37 -5.87 8.08 -3.58
C THR A 37 -5.20 7.51 -2.34
N ILE A 38 -5.65 7.86 -1.13
CA ILE A 38 -5.28 7.16 0.11
C ILE A 38 -6.24 5.98 0.28
N PHE A 39 -5.68 4.78 0.32
CA PHE A 39 -6.43 3.55 0.54
C PHE A 39 -6.19 3.02 1.96
N ILE A 40 -7.29 2.76 2.68
CA ILE A 40 -7.27 2.21 4.03
C ILE A 40 -8.06 0.89 4.03
N PRO A 41 -7.35 -0.27 4.00
CA PRO A 41 -7.98 -1.57 4.21
C PRO A 41 -8.37 -1.71 5.68
N ASN A 42 -9.60 -2.19 5.94
CA ASN A 42 -10.06 -2.43 7.30
C ASN A 42 -10.64 -3.83 7.47
N TRP A 43 -10.17 -4.52 8.51
CA TRP A 43 -10.80 -5.74 9.01
C TRP A 43 -10.63 -5.86 10.52
N ASN A 44 -11.74 -5.62 11.25
CA ASN A 44 -11.79 -5.67 12.72
C ASN A 44 -10.80 -4.71 13.41
N HIS A 45 -10.65 -3.48 12.90
CA HIS A 45 -9.82 -2.42 13.47
C HIS A 45 -10.62 -1.20 13.93
N SER A 46 -11.86 -1.38 14.42
CA SER A 46 -12.73 -0.26 14.83
C SER A 46 -12.07 0.73 15.81
N SER A 47 -11.21 0.23 16.69
CA SER A 47 -10.51 1.07 17.69
C SER A 47 -9.43 1.97 17.08
N TYR A 48 -8.91 1.64 15.90
CA TYR A 48 -7.80 2.36 15.24
C TYR A 48 -8.28 3.25 14.11
N LEU A 49 -9.36 2.88 13.42
CA LEU A 49 -9.94 3.60 12.29
C LEU A 49 -10.09 5.12 12.49
N PRO A 50 -10.53 5.64 13.64
CA PRO A 50 -10.66 7.09 13.80
C PRO A 50 -9.35 7.84 13.61
N ARG A 51 -8.23 7.26 14.06
CA ARG A 51 -6.91 7.85 13.91
C ARG A 51 -6.44 7.81 12.46
N SER A 52 -6.50 6.65 11.81
CA SER A 52 -6.06 6.50 10.43
C SER A 52 -6.88 7.35 9.47
N VAL A 53 -8.20 7.34 9.59
CA VAL A 53 -9.07 8.17 8.74
C VAL A 53 -8.85 9.66 9.02
N ARG A 54 -8.67 10.06 10.29
CA ARG A 54 -8.39 11.46 10.63
C ARG A 54 -7.10 11.95 10.00
N SER A 55 -6.00 11.19 10.09
CA SER A 55 -4.73 11.59 9.50
C SER A 55 -4.82 11.72 7.96
N ALA A 56 -5.62 10.87 7.30
CA ALA A 56 -5.89 10.99 5.88
C ALA A 56 -6.72 12.24 5.53
N LEU A 57 -7.72 12.59 6.35
CA LEU A 57 -8.51 13.82 6.17
C LEU A 57 -7.66 15.07 6.39
N ASP A 58 -6.77 15.07 7.36
CA ASP A 58 -5.89 16.19 7.64
C ASP A 58 -4.91 16.48 6.47
N ALA A 59 -4.61 15.48 5.61
CA ALA A 59 -3.77 15.68 4.42
C ALA A 59 -4.42 16.49 3.30
N VAL A 60 -5.75 16.70 3.33
CA VAL A 60 -6.49 17.38 2.26
C VAL A 60 -5.98 18.80 2.04
N GLU A 61 -5.82 19.58 3.11
CA GLU A 61 -5.40 20.97 3.01
C GLU A 61 -3.97 21.08 2.51
N HIS A 62 -3.06 20.27 3.04
CA HIS A 62 -1.66 20.25 2.62
C HIS A 62 -1.49 19.87 1.13
N LEU A 63 -2.29 18.95 0.63
CA LEU A 63 -2.27 18.60 -0.78
C LEU A 63 -2.84 19.70 -1.67
N ARG A 64 -3.93 20.36 -1.24
CA ARG A 64 -4.52 21.49 -1.97
C ARG A 64 -3.58 22.67 -2.08
N GLU A 65 -2.81 22.98 -1.03
CA GLU A 65 -1.76 23.99 -1.07
C GLU A 65 -0.67 23.66 -2.10
N GLY A 66 -0.36 22.39 -2.28
CA GLY A 66 0.52 21.87 -3.33
C GLY A 66 -0.11 21.78 -4.73
N GLY A 67 -1.38 22.16 -4.89
CA GLY A 67 -2.12 22.09 -6.16
C GLY A 67 -2.59 20.67 -6.53
N PHE A 68 -2.64 19.74 -5.56
CA PHE A 68 -3.04 18.35 -5.76
C PHE A 68 -4.44 18.06 -5.22
N SER A 69 -5.08 17.05 -5.80
CA SER A 69 -6.36 16.53 -5.36
C SER A 69 -6.20 15.27 -4.51
N LEU A 70 -7.18 15.00 -3.64
CA LEU A 70 -7.19 13.80 -2.78
C LEU A 70 -8.50 13.02 -2.92
N GLU A 71 -8.38 11.71 -2.91
CA GLU A 71 -9.45 10.76 -2.64
C GLU A 71 -9.05 9.85 -1.48
N ILE A 72 -9.98 9.53 -0.60
CA ILE A 72 -9.80 8.55 0.48
C ILE A 72 -10.79 7.40 0.21
N ILE A 73 -10.27 6.19 0.11
CA ILE A 73 -11.07 4.96 -0.02
C ILE A 73 -10.83 4.11 1.21
N VAL A 74 -11.89 3.83 1.97
CA VAL A 74 -11.87 2.86 3.07
C VAL A 74 -12.66 1.63 2.65
N ILE A 75 -12.02 0.45 2.59
CA ILE A 75 -12.71 -0.80 2.28
C ILE A 75 -12.76 -1.66 3.53
N ASP A 76 -13.98 -1.91 4.01
CA ASP A 76 -14.24 -2.82 5.13
C ASP A 76 -14.42 -4.25 4.61
N ASP A 77 -13.51 -5.12 5.01
CA ASP A 77 -13.43 -6.52 4.57
C ASP A 77 -14.32 -7.45 5.40
N ALA A 78 -15.62 -7.14 5.48
CA ALA A 78 -16.61 -7.89 6.26
C ALA A 78 -16.30 -7.95 7.77
N SER A 79 -15.94 -6.82 8.38
CA SER A 79 -15.68 -6.72 9.82
C SER A 79 -16.89 -7.07 10.69
N ARG A 80 -16.60 -7.56 11.90
CA ARG A 80 -17.61 -7.97 12.90
C ARG A 80 -17.48 -7.21 14.24
N ASP A 81 -16.55 -6.27 14.35
CA ASP A 81 -16.18 -5.53 15.58
C ASP A 81 -16.85 -4.16 15.71
N GLY A 82 -17.81 -3.82 14.84
CA GLY A 82 -18.45 -2.51 14.81
C GLY A 82 -17.82 -1.50 13.85
N SER A 83 -16.75 -1.85 13.14
CA SER A 83 -16.08 -1.00 12.13
C SER A 83 -17.05 -0.41 11.12
N GLN A 84 -17.98 -1.21 10.59
CA GLN A 84 -18.95 -0.75 9.59
C GLN A 84 -19.87 0.34 10.13
N LYS A 85 -20.36 0.19 11.38
CA LYS A 85 -21.19 1.22 12.03
C LYS A 85 -20.40 2.51 12.21
N LEU A 86 -19.16 2.40 12.67
CA LEU A 86 -18.24 3.53 12.85
C LEU A 86 -17.99 4.26 11.53
N LEU A 87 -17.65 3.55 10.46
CA LEU A 87 -17.39 4.13 9.14
C LEU A 87 -18.62 4.87 8.58
N ARG A 88 -19.83 4.31 8.75
CA ARG A 88 -21.07 5.02 8.39
C ARG A 88 -21.24 6.32 9.19
N SER A 89 -20.90 6.29 10.48
CA SER A 89 -20.95 7.51 11.31
C SER A 89 -19.92 8.55 10.87
N ILE A 90 -18.71 8.12 10.50
CA ILE A 90 -17.66 8.99 9.96
C ILE A 90 -18.12 9.63 8.65
N GLN A 91 -18.69 8.86 7.71
CA GLN A 91 -19.25 9.40 6.46
C GLN A 91 -20.33 10.45 6.70
N MET A 92 -21.26 10.17 7.66
CA MET A 92 -22.32 11.12 8.00
C MET A 92 -21.78 12.39 8.66
N LEU A 93 -20.72 12.28 9.45
CA LEU A 93 -20.12 13.43 10.16
C LEU A 93 -19.37 14.37 9.21
N TYR A 94 -18.52 13.78 8.34
CA TYR A 94 -17.64 14.58 7.49
C TYR A 94 -18.32 14.99 6.17
N GLN A 95 -19.24 14.16 5.62
CA GLN A 95 -19.98 14.41 4.36
C GLN A 95 -19.09 14.85 3.18
N GLU A 96 -17.83 14.39 3.18
CA GLU A 96 -16.84 14.86 2.22
C GLU A 96 -16.89 14.03 0.93
N PRO A 97 -16.94 14.69 -0.24
CA PRO A 97 -17.09 14.02 -1.53
C PRO A 97 -15.86 13.19 -1.91
N TYR A 98 -14.73 13.43 -1.24
CA TYR A 98 -13.49 12.68 -1.44
C TYR A 98 -13.33 11.46 -0.50
N LEU A 99 -14.22 11.27 0.48
CA LEU A 99 -14.23 10.10 1.36
C LEU A 99 -15.26 9.08 0.87
N ARG A 100 -14.76 7.96 0.38
CA ARG A 100 -15.55 6.83 -0.09
C ARG A 100 -15.35 5.63 0.83
N THR A 101 -16.43 4.97 1.22
CA THR A 101 -16.38 3.72 1.98
C THR A 101 -17.08 2.61 1.22
N LEU A 102 -16.48 1.43 1.23
CA LEU A 102 -17.03 0.22 0.65
C LEU A 102 -17.14 -0.87 1.73
N PHE A 103 -18.27 -1.55 1.79
CA PHE A 103 -18.52 -2.62 2.75
C PHE A 103 -18.68 -3.95 2.03
N LEU A 104 -17.74 -4.87 2.24
CA LEU A 104 -17.82 -6.19 1.62
C LEU A 104 -18.72 -7.13 2.42
N LYS A 105 -19.38 -8.06 1.74
CA LYS A 105 -20.22 -9.11 2.37
C LYS A 105 -19.40 -10.27 2.93
N GLN A 106 -18.23 -10.51 2.37
CA GLN A 106 -17.33 -11.58 2.79
C GLN A 106 -15.87 -11.08 2.78
N ASN A 107 -15.05 -11.67 3.62
CA ASN A 107 -13.63 -11.33 3.69
C ASN A 107 -12.88 -11.83 2.45
N LEU A 108 -12.21 -10.92 1.75
CA LEU A 108 -11.39 -11.19 0.58
C LEU A 108 -9.92 -11.39 0.90
N GLY A 109 -9.48 -10.83 2.01
CA GLY A 109 -8.06 -10.73 2.37
C GLY A 109 -7.34 -9.55 1.74
N LEU A 110 -6.29 -9.11 2.42
CA LEU A 110 -5.59 -7.85 2.15
C LEU A 110 -5.04 -7.70 0.72
N PRO A 111 -4.41 -8.72 0.08
CA PRO A 111 -3.92 -8.56 -1.29
C PRO A 111 -5.02 -8.22 -2.30
N ARG A 112 -6.19 -8.85 -2.16
CA ARG A 112 -7.33 -8.59 -3.04
C ARG A 112 -7.95 -7.23 -2.81
N LEU A 113 -8.01 -6.78 -1.53
CA LEU A 113 -8.46 -5.43 -1.21
C LEU A 113 -7.54 -4.37 -1.84
N ARG A 114 -6.23 -4.57 -1.77
CA ARG A 114 -5.24 -3.68 -2.38
C ARG A 114 -5.42 -3.61 -3.90
N ASN A 115 -5.61 -4.75 -4.56
CA ASN A 115 -5.90 -4.79 -5.99
C ASN A 115 -7.21 -4.09 -6.35
N LEU A 116 -8.25 -4.27 -5.57
CA LEU A 116 -9.54 -3.60 -5.74
C LEU A 116 -9.36 -2.08 -5.62
N ALA A 117 -8.63 -1.61 -4.62
CA ALA A 117 -8.35 -0.19 -4.44
C ALA A 117 -7.55 0.42 -5.60
N LEU A 118 -6.54 -0.29 -6.12
CA LEU A 118 -5.79 0.14 -7.30
C LEU A 118 -6.68 0.33 -8.52
N GLN A 119 -7.70 -0.50 -8.69
CA GLN A 119 -8.65 -0.39 -9.79
C GLN A 119 -9.65 0.75 -9.58
N MET A 120 -10.22 0.85 -8.37
CA MET A 120 -11.24 1.82 -8.00
C MET A 120 -10.70 3.25 -7.88
N SER A 121 -9.39 3.43 -7.68
CA SER A 121 -8.80 4.75 -7.48
C SER A 121 -9.04 5.69 -8.66
N ARG A 122 -9.45 6.92 -8.37
CA ARG A 122 -9.59 7.98 -9.38
C ARG A 122 -8.26 8.50 -9.87
N PHE A 123 -7.25 8.46 -8.99
CA PHE A 123 -5.92 8.95 -9.29
C PHE A 123 -4.97 7.81 -9.65
N ARG A 124 -3.96 8.17 -10.45
CA ARG A 124 -2.89 7.27 -10.85
C ARG A 124 -2.06 6.81 -9.67
N TYR A 125 -1.86 7.69 -8.68
CA TYR A 125 -1.02 7.42 -7.53
C TYR A 125 -1.87 6.98 -6.34
N VAL A 126 -1.50 5.88 -5.71
CA VAL A 126 -2.22 5.29 -4.58
C VAL A 126 -1.27 5.13 -3.40
N CYS A 127 -1.64 5.73 -2.26
CA CYS A 127 -0.97 5.54 -0.98
C CYS A 127 -1.75 4.50 -0.18
N THR A 128 -1.15 3.34 0.10
CA THR A 128 -1.75 2.34 0.98
C THR A 128 -1.34 2.63 2.42
N MET A 129 -2.32 2.71 3.33
CA MET A 129 -2.09 2.88 4.77
C MET A 129 -3.00 1.95 5.54
N ASP A 130 -2.44 1.01 6.30
CA ASP A 130 -3.25 0.08 7.09
C ASP A 130 -4.07 0.81 8.17
N ALA A 131 -5.23 0.26 8.53
CA ALA A 131 -6.22 0.91 9.41
C ALA A 131 -5.70 1.19 10.84
N ASP A 132 -4.60 0.57 11.26
CA ASP A 132 -3.94 0.77 12.54
C ASP A 132 -2.76 1.76 12.48
N ASN A 133 -2.41 2.27 11.29
CA ASN A 133 -1.34 3.24 11.07
C ASN A 133 -1.86 4.69 11.02
N GLU A 134 -0.95 5.64 10.86
CA GLU A 134 -1.25 7.07 10.84
C GLU A 134 -0.31 7.78 9.85
N LEU A 135 -0.86 8.53 8.92
CA LEU A 135 -0.09 9.33 7.96
C LEU A 135 0.53 10.55 8.66
N VAL A 136 1.67 11.03 8.16
CA VAL A 136 2.16 12.40 8.40
C VAL A 136 1.63 13.29 7.26
N PRO A 137 0.56 14.06 7.48
CA PRO A 137 -0.16 14.76 6.42
C PRO A 137 0.71 15.73 5.63
N ASP A 138 1.58 16.47 6.33
CA ASP A 138 2.45 17.51 5.77
C ASP A 138 3.42 16.97 4.70
N ASN A 139 3.78 15.70 4.80
CA ASN A 139 4.79 15.10 3.92
C ASN A 139 4.19 14.43 2.67
N LEU A 140 2.87 14.24 2.59
CA LEU A 140 2.28 13.48 1.47
C LEU A 140 2.51 14.15 0.11
N SER A 141 2.47 15.48 0.04
CA SER A 141 2.78 16.25 -1.17
C SER A 141 4.22 16.04 -1.64
N LEU A 142 5.17 15.90 -0.70
CA LEU A 142 6.57 15.60 -1.00
C LEU A 142 6.72 14.23 -1.70
N PHE A 143 6.05 13.21 -1.20
CA PHE A 143 6.05 11.87 -1.81
C PHE A 143 5.37 11.87 -3.17
N LEU A 144 4.24 12.59 -3.30
CA LEU A 144 3.52 12.69 -4.56
C LEU A 144 4.37 13.41 -5.63
N GLN A 145 5.02 14.52 -5.28
CA GLN A 145 5.94 15.20 -6.18
C GLN A 145 7.11 14.28 -6.58
N SER A 146 7.64 13.52 -5.62
CA SER A 146 8.76 12.61 -5.89
C SER A 146 8.40 11.51 -6.90
N ILE A 147 7.22 10.90 -6.81
CA ILE A 147 6.81 9.86 -7.77
C ILE A 147 6.55 10.45 -9.17
N ILE A 148 6.02 11.65 -9.23
CA ILE A 148 5.80 12.38 -10.49
C ILE A 148 7.14 12.70 -11.16
N ASP A 149 8.06 13.34 -10.44
CA ASP A 149 9.36 13.79 -10.97
C ASP A 149 10.24 12.63 -11.45
N THR A 150 10.25 11.53 -10.69
CA THR A 150 11.12 10.39 -10.97
C THR A 150 10.51 9.40 -11.94
N GLY A 151 9.19 9.44 -12.13
CA GLY A 151 8.44 8.43 -12.88
C GLY A 151 8.57 7.03 -12.26
N ALA A 152 8.86 6.92 -10.96
CA ALA A 152 8.99 5.64 -10.25
C ALA A 152 7.67 4.86 -10.23
N ALA A 153 7.74 3.54 -10.08
CA ALA A 153 6.57 2.72 -9.81
C ALA A 153 6.17 2.75 -8.34
N MET A 154 7.14 3.00 -7.48
CA MET A 154 6.92 3.09 -6.04
C MET A 154 7.87 4.11 -5.42
N VAL A 155 7.33 4.88 -4.49
CA VAL A 155 8.10 5.80 -3.65
C VAL A 155 7.78 5.48 -2.20
N HIS A 156 8.80 5.25 -1.38
CA HIS A 156 8.66 4.95 0.03
C HIS A 156 9.51 5.89 0.89
N GLY A 157 9.16 6.02 2.15
CA GLY A 157 9.87 6.85 3.11
C GLY A 157 10.11 6.14 4.42
N ASN A 158 10.52 6.93 5.41
CA ASN A 158 10.67 6.43 6.77
C ASN A 158 9.32 6.27 7.46
N LEU A 159 9.21 5.23 8.28
CA LEU A 159 8.10 5.02 9.21
C LEU A 159 8.62 5.09 10.65
N ILE A 160 7.95 5.85 11.49
CA ILE A 160 8.24 5.89 12.93
C ILE A 160 7.44 4.81 13.62
N GLY A 161 8.12 3.80 14.16
CA GLY A 161 7.50 2.73 14.91
C GLY A 161 7.04 3.19 16.28
N LYS A 162 5.80 2.85 16.63
CA LYS A 162 5.20 3.15 17.93
C LYS A 162 4.65 1.90 18.61
N GLN A 163 4.83 1.84 19.92
CA GLN A 163 4.16 0.89 20.80
C GLN A 163 3.45 1.68 21.91
N GLY A 164 2.11 1.80 21.81
CA GLY A 164 1.37 2.77 22.60
C GLY A 164 1.83 4.22 22.29
N LYS A 165 2.38 4.90 23.30
CA LYS A 165 2.92 6.27 23.16
C LYS A 165 4.43 6.31 22.88
N GLU A 166 5.13 5.20 23.03
CA GLU A 166 6.58 5.12 22.91
C GLU A 166 7.01 4.97 21.45
N VAL A 167 8.09 5.64 21.08
CA VAL A 167 8.79 5.43 19.81
C VAL A 167 9.74 4.26 20.00
N VAL A 168 9.57 3.21 19.18
CA VAL A 168 10.35 1.98 19.29
C VAL A 168 11.31 1.76 18.12
N GLY A 169 11.27 2.62 17.11
CA GLY A 169 12.18 2.53 15.97
C GLY A 169 11.86 3.50 14.85
N LEU A 170 12.76 3.52 13.88
CA LEU A 170 12.63 4.22 12.60
C LEU A 170 13.05 3.22 11.50
N TRP A 171 12.18 3.00 10.52
CA TRP A 171 12.49 2.13 9.37
C TRP A 171 11.75 2.55 8.09
N PRO A 172 12.27 2.25 6.89
CA PRO A 172 13.67 1.93 6.68
C PRO A 172 14.51 3.15 7.01
N ASN A 173 15.71 2.95 7.55
CA ASN A 173 16.60 4.06 7.85
C ASN A 173 17.53 4.41 6.68
N ARG A 174 17.48 3.64 5.59
CA ARG A 174 18.23 3.88 4.35
C ARG A 174 17.81 2.88 3.27
N ALA A 175 17.88 3.31 2.02
CA ALA A 175 17.74 2.42 0.87
C ALA A 175 18.95 1.47 0.79
N ALA A 176 18.71 0.18 0.72
CA ALA A 176 19.76 -0.84 0.62
C ALA A 176 19.30 -1.99 -0.29
N THR A 177 19.60 -1.88 -1.56
CA THR A 177 19.20 -2.81 -2.63
C THR A 177 19.50 -4.26 -2.36
N MET A 178 20.72 -4.54 -1.90
CA MET A 178 21.18 -5.90 -1.61
C MET A 178 20.36 -6.60 -0.53
N ARG A 179 19.66 -5.84 0.31
CA ARG A 179 18.90 -6.38 1.42
C ARG A 179 17.56 -7.00 0.96
N LEU A 180 16.97 -6.50 -0.12
CA LEU A 180 15.69 -7.04 -0.63
C LEU A 180 15.77 -8.49 -1.09
N THR A 181 16.96 -9.02 -1.43
CA THR A 181 17.14 -10.44 -1.74
C THR A 181 17.12 -11.33 -0.51
N GLN A 182 17.29 -10.74 0.66
CA GLN A 182 17.46 -11.46 1.93
C GLN A 182 16.32 -11.20 2.91
N ASP A 183 15.71 -10.01 2.82
CA ASP A 183 14.72 -9.57 3.80
C ASP A 183 13.77 -8.50 3.22
N ASN A 184 12.53 -8.48 3.71
CA ASN A 184 11.56 -7.44 3.42
C ASN A 184 11.81 -6.23 4.31
N TYR A 185 12.23 -5.10 3.74
CA TYR A 185 12.42 -3.86 4.49
C TYR A 185 11.58 -2.69 3.95
N ILE A 186 10.86 -2.89 2.83
CA ILE A 186 9.98 -1.88 2.25
C ILE A 186 8.54 -2.24 2.60
N ASP A 187 7.94 -1.39 3.43
CA ASP A 187 6.53 -1.53 3.80
C ASP A 187 5.60 -1.05 2.68
N THR A 188 4.40 -1.62 2.59
CA THR A 188 3.35 -1.16 1.67
C THR A 188 2.79 0.20 2.02
N PHE A 189 3.08 0.74 3.20
CA PHE A 189 2.79 2.13 3.51
C PHE A 189 3.70 3.04 2.69
N ALA A 190 3.40 3.11 1.44
CA ALA A 190 4.15 3.75 0.37
C ALA A 190 3.20 4.30 -0.69
N LEU A 191 3.73 5.11 -1.60
CA LEU A 191 3.00 5.62 -2.75
C LEU A 191 3.37 4.80 -3.98
N VAL A 192 2.38 4.28 -4.71
CA VAL A 192 2.57 3.47 -5.91
C VAL A 192 1.89 4.08 -7.12
N ASP A 193 2.47 3.89 -8.31
CA ASP A 193 1.80 4.10 -9.59
C ASP A 193 0.89 2.89 -9.88
N ALA A 194 -0.42 3.08 -9.71
CA ALA A 194 -1.41 2.02 -9.88
C ALA A 194 -1.37 1.39 -11.28
N ARG A 195 -1.06 2.16 -12.34
CA ARG A 195 -0.98 1.66 -13.72
C ARG A 195 0.20 0.70 -13.88
N LYS A 196 1.36 1.08 -13.31
CA LYS A 196 2.58 0.25 -13.36
C LYS A 196 2.41 -1.02 -12.54
N LEU A 197 1.88 -0.88 -11.31
CA LEU A 197 1.66 -2.02 -10.44
C LEU A 197 0.61 -2.99 -11.01
N LEU A 198 -0.49 -2.51 -11.57
CA LEU A 198 -1.49 -3.37 -12.23
C LEU A 198 -0.91 -4.08 -13.46
N ARG A 199 -0.04 -3.42 -14.25
CA ARG A 199 0.66 -4.07 -15.38
C ARG A 199 1.61 -5.17 -14.93
N ALA A 200 2.26 -4.97 -13.79
CA ALA A 200 3.11 -6.00 -13.16
C ALA A 200 2.30 -7.15 -12.53
N GLY A 201 0.96 -7.09 -12.52
CA GLY A 201 0.09 -8.14 -11.99
C GLY A 201 -0.56 -7.83 -10.65
N GLY A 202 -0.26 -6.67 -10.04
CA GLY A 202 -0.79 -6.25 -8.74
C GLY A 202 -0.20 -7.03 -7.57
N TYR A 203 -0.96 -7.12 -6.48
CA TYR A 203 -0.61 -7.91 -5.30
C TYR A 203 -1.02 -9.36 -5.51
N ASN A 204 -0.12 -10.29 -5.25
CA ASN A 204 -0.38 -11.71 -5.37
C ASN A 204 -1.21 -12.22 -4.18
N SER A 205 -2.32 -12.89 -4.46
CA SER A 205 -3.24 -13.43 -3.44
C SER A 205 -3.03 -14.92 -3.13
N ASP A 206 -1.87 -15.48 -3.48
CA ASP A 206 -1.53 -16.86 -3.14
C ASP A 206 -1.43 -17.01 -1.61
N PRO A 207 -2.18 -17.93 -0.97
CA PRO A 207 -2.13 -18.12 0.48
C PRO A 207 -0.75 -18.47 1.03
N ARG A 208 0.15 -19.00 0.20
CA ARG A 208 1.54 -19.32 0.58
C ARG A 208 2.39 -18.07 0.84
N LEU A 209 1.97 -16.92 0.32
CA LEU A 209 2.62 -15.62 0.50
C LEU A 209 2.02 -14.81 1.67
N PHE A 210 1.21 -15.43 2.52
CA PHE A 210 0.60 -14.72 3.64
C PHE A 210 1.63 -13.96 4.49
N GLY A 211 1.49 -12.61 4.53
CA GLY A 211 2.41 -11.72 5.24
C GLY A 211 3.68 -11.33 4.46
N TYR A 212 3.82 -11.79 3.20
CA TYR A 212 4.95 -11.48 2.31
C TYR A 212 4.49 -11.02 0.92
N GLU A 213 3.21 -10.74 0.75
CA GLU A 213 2.64 -10.26 -0.50
C GLU A 213 3.16 -8.88 -0.92
N ASP A 214 3.61 -8.09 0.04
CA ASP A 214 4.26 -6.80 -0.17
C ASP A 214 5.70 -6.96 -0.69
N TRP A 215 6.45 -7.88 -0.11
CA TRP A 215 7.80 -8.19 -0.57
C TRP A 215 7.78 -8.76 -1.98
N GLU A 216 6.90 -9.70 -2.27
CA GLU A 216 6.73 -10.26 -3.61
C GLU A 216 6.37 -9.18 -4.63
N MET A 217 5.47 -8.27 -4.29
CA MET A 217 5.07 -7.14 -5.14
C MET A 217 6.28 -6.25 -5.48
N VAL A 218 7.09 -5.89 -4.48
CA VAL A 218 8.31 -5.08 -4.68
C VAL A 218 9.30 -5.79 -5.61
N LEU A 219 9.55 -7.07 -5.35
CA LEU A 219 10.44 -7.88 -6.17
C LEU A 219 9.93 -8.00 -7.61
N HIS A 220 8.60 -8.11 -7.80
CA HIS A 220 7.99 -8.18 -9.12
C HIS A 220 8.17 -6.86 -9.90
N LEU A 221 7.95 -5.71 -9.25
CA LEU A 221 8.21 -4.41 -9.89
C LEU A 221 9.66 -4.28 -10.36
N ILE A 222 10.61 -4.74 -9.54
CA ILE A 222 12.03 -4.74 -9.91
C ILE A 222 12.29 -5.65 -11.13
N ALA A 223 11.69 -6.84 -11.16
CA ALA A 223 11.82 -7.78 -12.27
C ALA A 223 11.28 -7.20 -13.59
N GLU A 224 10.23 -6.40 -13.53
CA GLU A 224 9.68 -5.68 -14.69
C GLU A 224 10.53 -4.45 -15.10
N GLY A 225 11.63 -4.19 -14.41
CA GLY A 225 12.52 -3.05 -14.68
C GLY A 225 12.01 -1.72 -14.16
N GLU A 226 11.04 -1.76 -13.25
CA GLU A 226 10.46 -0.55 -12.67
C GLU A 226 11.36 0.03 -11.56
N LYS A 227 11.35 1.37 -11.46
CA LYS A 227 12.13 2.11 -10.48
C LYS A 227 11.38 2.19 -9.15
N ILE A 228 12.12 1.95 -8.05
CA ILE A 228 11.67 2.18 -6.68
C ILE A 228 12.58 3.24 -6.03
N VAL A 229 11.99 4.25 -5.43
CA VAL A 229 12.71 5.43 -4.91
C VAL A 229 12.45 5.61 -3.42
N PHE A 230 13.50 5.81 -2.66
CA PHE A 230 13.44 6.20 -1.26
C PHE A 230 13.47 7.73 -1.13
N VAL A 231 12.50 8.28 -0.40
CA VAL A 231 12.46 9.69 -0.02
C VAL A 231 12.84 9.80 1.45
N PRO A 232 13.88 10.56 1.81
CA PRO A 232 14.38 10.66 3.19
C PRO A 232 13.48 11.56 4.06
N ALA A 233 12.21 11.22 4.13
CA ALA A 233 11.17 11.87 4.91
C ALA A 233 10.30 10.85 5.64
N VAL A 234 9.61 11.27 6.69
CA VAL A 234 8.67 10.41 7.42
C VAL A 234 7.35 10.38 6.69
N MET A 235 6.92 9.21 6.24
CA MET A 235 5.61 9.00 5.62
C MET A 235 4.51 8.86 6.66
N GLY A 236 4.80 8.17 7.77
CA GLY A 236 3.79 7.90 8.78
C GLY A 236 4.31 7.25 10.05
N TYR A 237 3.36 6.94 10.92
CA TYR A 237 3.58 6.18 12.15
C TYR A 237 3.06 4.77 11.97
N TYR A 238 3.92 3.80 12.25
CA TYR A 238 3.60 2.38 12.23
C TYR A 238 3.38 1.90 13.67
N TYR A 239 2.16 1.46 13.99
CA TYR A 239 1.81 1.03 15.34
C TYR A 239 1.91 -0.48 15.48
N ARG A 240 2.67 -0.93 16.48
CA ARG A 240 2.67 -2.32 16.91
C ARG A 240 1.44 -2.57 17.79
N VAL A 241 0.42 -3.19 17.20
CA VAL A 241 -0.82 -3.52 17.91
C VAL A 241 -0.92 -5.01 18.19
N PRO A 242 -1.48 -5.42 19.34
CA PRO A 242 -1.72 -6.84 19.64
C PRO A 242 -2.62 -7.48 18.56
N GLY A 243 -2.27 -8.70 18.12
CA GLY A 243 -3.03 -9.43 17.09
C GLY A 243 -2.85 -8.87 15.68
N SER A 244 -1.77 -8.11 15.42
CA SER A 244 -1.43 -7.68 14.07
C SER A 244 -0.98 -8.86 13.19
N ARG A 245 -1.15 -8.74 11.86
CA ARG A 245 -0.72 -9.78 10.90
C ARG A 245 0.76 -10.12 11.05
N LEU A 246 1.61 -9.14 11.36
CA LEU A 246 3.03 -9.37 11.61
C LEU A 246 3.24 -10.32 12.80
N GLN A 247 2.52 -10.13 13.92
CA GLN A 247 2.62 -11.05 15.07
C GLN A 247 2.12 -12.45 14.73
N ASP A 248 1.02 -12.57 13.98
CA ASP A 248 0.49 -13.86 13.53
C ASP A 248 1.49 -14.58 12.61
N THR A 249 2.15 -13.86 11.71
CA THR A 249 3.17 -14.40 10.82
C THR A 249 4.38 -14.89 11.61
N LEU A 250 4.91 -14.07 12.52
CA LEU A 250 6.03 -14.42 13.38
C LEU A 250 5.73 -15.64 14.27
N GLN A 251 4.52 -15.73 14.81
CA GLN A 251 4.10 -16.89 15.62
C GLN A 251 4.00 -18.17 14.79
N LYS A 252 3.45 -18.10 13.56
CA LYS A 252 3.36 -19.25 12.64
C LYS A 252 4.74 -19.77 12.22
N GLU A 253 5.71 -18.88 12.07
CA GLU A 253 7.08 -19.22 11.68
C GLU A 253 7.97 -19.61 12.89
N GLY A 254 7.46 -19.53 14.11
CA GLY A 254 8.24 -19.79 15.33
C GLY A 254 9.37 -18.80 15.56
N GLN A 255 9.26 -17.59 14.97
CA GLN A 255 10.29 -16.56 14.99
C GLN A 255 9.94 -15.46 15.99
N THR A 256 10.96 -14.96 16.68
CA THR A 256 10.86 -13.79 17.58
C THR A 256 11.32 -12.49 16.94
N THR A 257 11.91 -12.55 15.76
CA THR A 257 12.44 -11.41 14.99
C THR A 257 11.90 -11.44 13.57
N GLY A 258 11.67 -10.28 12.97
CA GLY A 258 11.03 -10.10 11.66
C GLY A 258 11.82 -10.57 10.44
N SER A 259 12.62 -11.63 10.53
CA SER A 259 13.26 -12.27 9.38
C SER A 259 12.38 -13.40 8.84
N SER A 260 12.19 -13.44 7.53
CA SER A 260 11.42 -14.49 6.85
C SER A 260 12.05 -15.87 7.01
N SER A 261 11.21 -16.92 7.08
CA SER A 261 11.70 -18.30 7.13
C SER A 261 12.49 -18.67 5.88
N GLU A 262 13.41 -19.64 5.99
CA GLU A 262 14.15 -20.15 4.84
C GLU A 262 13.22 -20.77 3.78
N GLU A 263 12.08 -21.34 4.19
CA GLU A 263 11.04 -21.83 3.27
C GLU A 263 10.40 -20.70 2.47
N THR A 264 10.06 -19.58 3.13
CA THR A 264 9.49 -18.40 2.46
C THR A 264 10.50 -17.78 1.51
N LYS A 265 11.76 -17.62 1.93
CA LYS A 265 12.83 -17.14 1.06
C LYS A 265 13.02 -18.04 -0.16
N ALA A 266 13.02 -19.36 0.03
CA ALA A 266 13.13 -20.32 -1.06
C ALA A 266 11.91 -20.30 -1.98
N LEU A 267 10.70 -20.06 -1.45
CA LEU A 267 9.50 -19.85 -2.25
C LEU A 267 9.64 -18.58 -3.10
N MET A 268 10.01 -17.47 -2.49
CA MET A 268 10.24 -16.19 -3.17
C MET A 268 11.28 -16.31 -4.28
N GLN A 269 12.41 -16.94 -4.01
CA GLN A 269 13.45 -17.18 -5.01
C GLN A 269 12.95 -18.04 -6.18
N ARG A 270 12.15 -19.09 -5.92
CA ARG A 270 11.55 -19.92 -6.97
C ARG A 270 10.54 -19.16 -7.81
N MET A 271 9.69 -18.36 -7.19
CA MET A 271 8.73 -17.52 -7.90
C MET A 271 9.45 -16.50 -8.79
N PHE A 272 10.53 -15.93 -8.29
CA PHE A 272 11.42 -15.04 -9.03
C PHE A 272 12.05 -15.73 -10.25
N ALA A 273 12.62 -16.91 -10.07
CA ALA A 273 13.22 -17.67 -11.15
C ALA A 273 12.23 -18.06 -12.26
N GLN A 274 10.95 -18.22 -11.92
CA GLN A 274 9.88 -18.55 -12.87
C GLN A 274 9.40 -17.33 -13.69
N THR A 275 9.65 -16.11 -13.24
CA THR A 275 9.27 -14.89 -13.96
C THR A 275 10.22 -14.51 -15.09
N GLY A 276 11.30 -15.26 -15.28
CA GLY A 276 12.26 -15.04 -16.37
C GLY A 276 13.07 -13.76 -16.21
N THR A 277 13.45 -13.46 -15.00
CA THR A 277 14.09 -12.20 -14.63
C THR A 277 15.38 -11.92 -15.40
N ARG A 278 15.49 -10.69 -15.91
CA ARG A 278 16.74 -10.06 -16.33
C ARG A 278 17.72 -10.04 -15.16
N GLU A 279 19.03 -10.02 -15.46
CA GLU A 279 20.03 -9.76 -14.42
C GLU A 279 19.63 -8.54 -13.57
N TRP A 280 19.63 -8.73 -12.27
CA TRP A 280 19.29 -7.70 -11.32
C TRP A 280 20.22 -6.50 -11.46
N ASP A 281 19.68 -5.35 -11.81
CA ASP A 281 20.40 -4.10 -11.64
C ASP A 281 20.21 -3.62 -10.18
N PRO A 282 21.25 -3.75 -9.34
CA PRO A 282 21.17 -3.28 -7.95
C PRO A 282 20.83 -1.79 -7.84
N LEU A 283 21.05 -1.02 -8.90
CA LEU A 283 20.79 0.41 -8.92
C LEU A 283 19.30 0.76 -9.03
N GLN A 284 18.41 -0.18 -9.44
CA GLN A 284 16.98 0.12 -9.61
C GLN A 284 16.25 0.49 -8.31
N VAL A 285 16.77 0.11 -7.15
CA VAL A 285 16.15 0.33 -5.82
C VAL A 285 16.97 1.26 -4.92
N GLY A 286 18.19 1.59 -5.31
CA GLY A 286 19.12 2.40 -4.51
C GLY A 286 18.95 3.91 -4.65
N TYR A 287 17.97 4.37 -5.42
CA TYR A 287 17.77 5.80 -5.64
C TYR A 287 17.23 6.50 -4.40
N ILE A 288 17.93 7.55 -3.96
CA ILE A 288 17.44 8.51 -2.99
C ILE A 288 17.07 9.77 -3.74
N TYR A 289 15.87 10.27 -3.54
CA TYR A 289 15.38 11.47 -4.21
C TYR A 289 14.68 12.40 -3.22
N HIS A 290 14.91 13.70 -3.39
CA HIS A 290 14.15 14.72 -2.69
C HIS A 290 13.81 15.85 -3.67
N PRO A 291 12.54 16.35 -3.76
CA PRO A 291 12.13 17.33 -4.76
C PRO A 291 12.93 18.62 -4.75
N ALA A 292 13.43 19.06 -3.61
CA ALA A 292 14.20 20.29 -3.50
C ALA A 292 15.66 20.18 -3.98
N VAL A 293 16.24 18.98 -4.04
CA VAL A 293 17.67 18.78 -4.36
C VAL A 293 17.90 17.76 -5.48
N GLY A 294 16.86 17.06 -5.94
CA GLY A 294 16.97 16.02 -6.97
C GLY A 294 17.45 14.68 -6.42
N PHE A 295 18.07 13.88 -7.29
CA PHE A 295 18.70 12.61 -6.89
C PHE A 295 19.92 12.89 -6.02
N ILE A 296 20.03 12.16 -4.91
CA ILE A 296 21.13 12.24 -3.97
C ILE A 296 22.06 11.06 -4.25
N ASP A 297 23.29 11.34 -4.67
CA ASP A 297 24.31 10.31 -4.86
C ASP A 297 24.66 9.65 -3.52
N GLN A 298 24.86 8.32 -3.55
CA GLN A 298 25.23 7.52 -2.37
C GLN A 298 26.73 7.43 -2.23
#